data_cc8a72456b0424887b81ee83faee91db
#
_entry.id   cc8a72456b0424887b81ee83faee91db
#
_cell.length_a   1.000
_cell.length_b   1.000
_cell.length_c   1.000
_cell.angle_alpha   90.00
_cell.angle_beta   90.00
_cell.angle_gamma   90.00
#
_symmetry.space_group_name_H-M   'P 1'
#
loop_
_entity.id
_entity.type
_entity.pdbx_description
1 polymer ?
#
loop_
_entity_poly.entity_id
_entity_poly.type
_entity_poly.pdbx_seq_one_letter_code
_entity_poly.pdbx_strand_id
1 'polypeptide(L)'
;TQACRSLKEEGIEVVLVNSNPATIMTDKDIADEVYIEPLTVKALEQIILKEKPDSILPTLGGQAGLNLAMEIAETDFLEEHNVKLIGTTALTIKKAEDRLMFKETMEKIGEPCAASLVVNNVEDGEAFAAKIGYPVVLRPAYTLGGSGGGIAHNVMELREILENGLRLSRVGEVLVERCIAGWKEIEYEVMRDGNGNCITVCNMENIDPVGVHTGDSIVVAPSQTLSDKEYQMLRTSALNIIDELGITGGCNVQYAL
;
A
#
# COMPACT_ATOMS: atom_id res chain seq x y z
N THR A 1 -3.16 -8.42 17.41
CA THR A 1 -2.99 -9.25 18.64
C THR A 1 -1.53 -9.43 19.00
N GLN A 2 -0.69 -10.00 18.11
CA GLN A 2 0.73 -10.24 18.37
C GLN A 2 1.49 -8.94 18.67
N ALA A 3 1.26 -7.88 17.89
CA ALA A 3 1.89 -6.58 18.12
C ALA A 3 1.54 -6.01 19.50
N CYS A 4 0.27 -6.09 19.92
CA CYS A 4 -0.13 -5.66 21.28
C CYS A 4 0.63 -6.42 22.35
N ARG A 5 0.77 -7.75 22.22
CA ARG A 5 1.53 -8.56 23.17
C ARG A 5 3.00 -8.16 23.22
N SER A 6 3.65 -8.01 22.05
CA SER A 6 5.06 -7.60 21.99
C SER A 6 5.29 -6.22 22.61
N LEU A 7 4.39 -5.26 22.38
CA LEU A 7 4.45 -3.92 22.99
C LEU A 7 4.30 -3.99 24.52
N LYS A 8 3.36 -4.81 25.01
CA LYS A 8 3.17 -5.02 26.47
C LYS A 8 4.37 -5.71 27.12
N GLU A 9 5.01 -6.66 26.43
CA GLU A 9 6.26 -7.29 26.90
C GLU A 9 7.41 -6.29 27.05
N GLU A 10 7.41 -5.22 26.22
CA GLU A 10 8.35 -4.09 26.33
C GLU A 10 7.91 -3.02 27.35
N GLY A 11 6.82 -3.25 28.08
CA GLY A 11 6.29 -2.32 29.08
C GLY A 11 5.56 -1.11 28.50
N ILE A 12 5.10 -1.21 27.26
CA ILE A 12 4.32 -0.15 26.58
C ILE A 12 2.83 -0.41 26.84
N GLU A 13 2.13 0.60 27.32
CA GLU A 13 0.68 0.59 27.47
C GLU A 13 0.02 0.71 26.10
N VAL A 14 -0.93 -0.16 25.82
CA VAL A 14 -1.57 -0.29 24.50
C VAL A 14 -3.06 0.03 24.58
N VAL A 15 -3.46 1.05 23.82
CA VAL A 15 -4.86 1.40 23.59
C VAL A 15 -5.25 0.95 22.18
N LEU A 16 -6.22 0.05 22.05
CA LEU A 16 -6.70 -0.49 20.80
C LEU A 16 -8.04 0.14 20.42
N VAL A 17 -8.16 0.59 19.17
CA VAL A 17 -9.42 1.08 18.60
C VAL A 17 -9.82 0.22 17.41
N ASN A 18 -11.03 -0.29 17.40
CA ASN A 18 -11.58 -1.09 16.31
C ASN A 18 -13.09 -0.95 16.25
N SER A 19 -13.68 -0.89 15.07
CA SER A 19 -15.13 -0.79 14.89
C SER A 19 -15.85 -2.14 14.91
N ASN A 20 -15.12 -3.26 14.85
CA ASN A 20 -15.71 -4.59 14.82
C ASN A 20 -15.69 -5.23 16.22
N PRO A 21 -16.85 -5.46 16.85
CA PRO A 21 -16.93 -6.10 18.16
C PRO A 21 -16.72 -7.62 18.12
N ALA A 22 -16.72 -8.23 16.93
CA ALA A 22 -16.68 -9.68 16.75
C ALA A 22 -15.29 -10.20 16.35
N THR A 23 -14.24 -9.40 16.50
CA THR A 23 -12.85 -9.81 16.23
C THR A 23 -12.13 -10.18 17.51
N ILE A 24 -11.19 -11.13 17.43
CA ILE A 24 -10.29 -11.45 18.55
C ILE A 24 -9.45 -10.25 19.01
N MET A 25 -9.26 -9.24 18.16
CA MET A 25 -8.50 -8.03 18.51
C MET A 25 -9.23 -7.15 19.53
N THR A 26 -10.54 -7.25 19.64
CA THR A 26 -11.35 -6.53 20.63
C THR A 26 -11.59 -7.31 21.91
N ASP A 27 -10.91 -8.44 22.09
CA ASP A 27 -10.87 -9.16 23.35
C ASP A 27 -10.18 -8.30 24.43
N LYS A 28 -10.75 -8.26 25.62
CA LYS A 28 -10.33 -7.39 26.74
C LYS A 28 -8.90 -7.67 27.20
N ASP A 29 -8.39 -8.88 26.94
CA ASP A 29 -7.04 -9.28 27.38
C ASP A 29 -5.93 -8.92 26.36
N ILE A 30 -6.29 -8.38 25.20
CA ILE A 30 -5.34 -8.09 24.12
C ILE A 30 -4.57 -6.79 24.37
N ALA A 31 -5.27 -5.73 24.76
CA ALA A 31 -4.70 -4.41 25.03
C ALA A 31 -5.03 -3.99 26.48
N ASP A 32 -4.42 -2.91 26.95
CA ASP A 32 -4.72 -2.38 28.27
C ASP A 32 -6.09 -1.69 28.27
N GLU A 33 -6.41 -0.99 27.16
CA GLU A 33 -7.74 -0.44 26.92
C GLU A 33 -8.19 -0.79 25.49
N VAL A 34 -9.49 -1.12 25.35
CA VAL A 34 -10.11 -1.49 24.06
C VAL A 34 -11.34 -0.63 23.80
N TYR A 35 -11.32 0.12 22.72
CA TYR A 35 -12.41 0.95 22.25
C TYR A 35 -13.08 0.31 21.04
N ILE A 36 -14.36 0.02 21.15
CA ILE A 36 -15.21 -0.44 20.05
C ILE A 36 -16.02 0.77 19.57
N GLU A 37 -15.41 1.55 18.69
CA GLU A 37 -15.95 2.82 18.22
C GLU A 37 -15.85 2.93 16.70
N PRO A 38 -16.67 3.75 16.04
CA PRO A 38 -16.49 4.06 14.62
C PRO A 38 -15.13 4.65 14.35
N LEU A 39 -14.45 4.18 13.29
CA LEU A 39 -13.14 4.70 12.87
C LEU A 39 -13.32 6.05 12.18
N THR A 40 -13.50 7.10 12.95
CA THR A 40 -13.66 8.49 12.53
C THR A 40 -12.68 9.38 13.28
N VAL A 41 -12.27 10.50 12.67
CA VAL A 41 -11.37 11.48 13.30
C VAL A 41 -11.94 11.93 14.65
N LYS A 42 -13.23 12.26 14.70
CA LYS A 42 -13.88 12.71 15.94
C LYS A 42 -13.83 11.68 17.07
N ALA A 43 -14.05 10.39 16.78
CA ALA A 43 -13.96 9.35 17.79
C ALA A 43 -12.51 9.17 18.27
N LEU A 44 -11.56 9.22 17.34
CA LEU A 44 -10.13 9.11 17.64
C LEU A 44 -9.64 10.28 18.50
N GLU A 45 -10.05 11.51 18.18
CA GLU A 45 -9.73 12.71 18.99
C GLU A 45 -10.23 12.55 20.44
N GLN A 46 -11.44 12.06 20.64
CA GLN A 46 -11.99 11.84 21.97
C GLN A 46 -11.21 10.79 22.77
N ILE A 47 -10.77 9.72 22.11
CA ILE A 47 -9.95 8.69 22.74
C ILE A 47 -8.57 9.25 23.09
N ILE A 48 -7.93 10.00 22.18
CA ILE A 48 -6.65 10.65 22.44
C ILE A 48 -6.72 11.61 23.63
N LEU A 49 -7.75 12.43 23.71
CA LEU A 49 -7.97 13.36 24.84
C LEU A 49 -8.12 12.64 26.18
N LYS A 50 -8.75 11.46 26.16
CA LYS A 50 -8.98 10.66 27.36
C LYS A 50 -7.74 9.89 27.78
N GLU A 51 -7.13 9.14 26.86
CA GLU A 51 -6.03 8.22 27.14
C GLU A 51 -4.65 8.89 27.08
N LYS A 52 -4.51 10.01 26.37
CA LYS A 52 -3.29 10.81 26.20
C LYS A 52 -2.10 9.96 25.77
N PRO A 53 -2.20 9.21 24.68
CA PRO A 53 -1.11 8.39 24.19
C PRO A 53 0.05 9.26 23.68
N ASP A 54 1.28 8.76 23.75
CA ASP A 54 2.45 9.42 23.17
C ASP A 54 2.50 9.27 21.65
N SER A 55 1.87 8.20 21.13
CA SER A 55 1.98 7.86 19.71
C SER A 55 0.81 7.02 19.19
N ILE A 56 0.66 7.02 17.86
CA ILE A 56 -0.28 6.19 17.12
C ILE A 56 0.51 5.32 16.12
N LEU A 57 0.19 4.03 16.08
CA LEU A 57 0.73 3.07 15.12
C LEU A 57 -0.37 2.67 14.11
N PRO A 58 -0.47 3.34 12.95
CA PRO A 58 -1.55 3.09 11.98
C PRO A 58 -1.30 1.88 11.09
N THR A 59 -0.04 1.48 10.87
CA THR A 59 0.37 0.47 9.88
C THR A 59 -0.21 -0.93 10.14
N LEU A 60 -0.59 -1.23 11.37
CA LEU A 60 -1.22 -2.51 11.74
C LEU A 60 -2.76 -2.48 11.65
N GLY A 61 -3.35 -1.34 11.30
CA GLY A 61 -4.80 -1.15 11.15
C GLY A 61 -5.32 -1.38 9.72
N GLY A 62 -4.46 -1.83 8.79
CA GLY A 62 -4.80 -1.95 7.38
C GLY A 62 -5.16 -0.59 6.75
N GLN A 63 -5.83 -0.60 5.60
CA GLN A 63 -6.18 0.62 4.87
C GLN A 63 -7.04 1.59 5.70
N ALA A 64 -7.94 1.06 6.53
CA ALA A 64 -8.78 1.90 7.40
C ALA A 64 -7.95 2.67 8.43
N GLY A 65 -6.94 2.02 9.03
CA GLY A 65 -6.01 2.67 9.95
C GLY A 65 -5.15 3.73 9.28
N LEU A 66 -4.64 3.44 8.08
CA LEU A 66 -3.84 4.39 7.29
C LEU A 66 -4.66 5.60 6.86
N ASN A 67 -5.88 5.40 6.35
CA ASN A 67 -6.76 6.51 5.94
C ASN A 67 -7.09 7.42 7.12
N LEU A 68 -7.47 6.84 8.27
CA LEU A 68 -7.77 7.60 9.48
C LEU A 68 -6.55 8.39 9.99
N ALA A 69 -5.35 7.79 9.92
CA ALA A 69 -4.11 8.46 10.27
C ALA A 69 -3.80 9.65 9.35
N MET A 70 -4.08 9.52 8.06
CA MET A 70 -3.94 10.61 7.09
C MET A 70 -4.94 11.73 7.38
N GLU A 71 -6.21 11.41 7.61
CA GLU A 71 -7.25 12.39 7.91
C GLU A 71 -6.93 13.22 9.17
N ILE A 72 -6.49 12.56 10.26
CA ILE A 72 -6.13 13.29 11.48
C ILE A 72 -4.82 14.06 11.35
N ALA A 73 -3.86 13.57 10.54
CA ALA A 73 -2.60 14.27 10.30
C ALA A 73 -2.74 15.53 9.42
N GLU A 74 -3.86 15.68 8.69
CA GLU A 74 -4.19 16.91 7.97
C GLU A 74 -4.69 18.03 8.91
N THR A 75 -4.93 17.71 10.19
CA THR A 75 -5.29 18.66 11.23
C THR A 75 -4.08 18.96 12.12
N ASP A 76 -4.11 20.06 12.85
CA ASP A 76 -3.07 20.41 13.83
C ASP A 76 -3.22 19.62 15.15
N PHE A 77 -4.25 18.78 15.26
CA PHE A 77 -4.65 18.11 16.51
C PHE A 77 -3.53 17.25 17.11
N LEU A 78 -2.82 16.48 16.29
CA LEU A 78 -1.74 15.61 16.78
C LEU A 78 -0.57 16.43 17.34
N GLU A 79 -0.22 17.56 16.70
CA GLU A 79 0.84 18.47 17.16
C GLU A 79 0.43 19.18 18.46
N GLU A 80 -0.80 19.67 18.55
CA GLU A 80 -1.35 20.32 19.74
C GLU A 80 -1.33 19.42 20.97
N HIS A 81 -1.48 18.10 20.77
CA HIS A 81 -1.51 17.11 21.86
C HIS A 81 -0.21 16.32 22.01
N ASN A 82 0.86 16.67 21.27
CA ASN A 82 2.16 15.99 21.28
C ASN A 82 2.07 14.48 20.95
N VAL A 83 1.16 14.07 20.08
CA VAL A 83 0.99 12.68 19.64
C VAL A 83 1.75 12.46 18.33
N LYS A 84 2.57 11.42 18.25
CA LYS A 84 3.40 11.12 17.08
C LYS A 84 2.83 9.94 16.29
N LEU A 85 2.86 10.04 14.96
CA LEU A 85 2.69 8.86 14.11
C LEU A 85 4.01 8.08 14.09
N ILE A 86 3.95 6.79 14.44
CA ILE A 86 5.09 5.87 14.43
C ILE A 86 4.91 4.76 13.40
N GLY A 87 6.03 4.12 13.00
CA GLY A 87 6.07 3.12 11.93
C GLY A 87 6.15 3.75 10.54
N THR A 88 5.45 4.87 10.31
CA THR A 88 5.52 5.64 9.05
C THR A 88 5.02 7.06 9.26
N THR A 89 5.45 7.98 8.41
CA THR A 89 4.98 9.38 8.42
C THR A 89 3.80 9.55 7.45
N ALA A 90 3.00 10.60 7.65
CA ALA A 90 1.93 10.95 6.71
C ALA A 90 2.47 11.17 5.28
N LEU A 91 3.65 11.79 5.14
CA LEU A 91 4.30 11.97 3.84
C LEU A 91 4.68 10.63 3.19
N THR A 92 5.18 9.68 3.97
CA THR A 92 5.52 8.34 3.48
C THR A 92 4.27 7.58 3.03
N ILE A 93 3.19 7.63 3.81
CA ILE A 93 1.90 7.03 3.43
C ILE A 93 1.45 7.63 2.09
N LYS A 94 1.47 8.96 1.96
CA LYS A 94 1.09 9.64 0.73
C LYS A 94 1.93 9.21 -0.48
N LYS A 95 3.25 9.12 -0.32
CA LYS A 95 4.15 8.64 -1.39
C LYS A 95 3.88 7.18 -1.79
N ALA A 96 3.51 6.33 -0.84
CA ALA A 96 3.22 4.93 -1.11
C ALA A 96 1.84 4.71 -1.75
N GLU A 97 0.84 5.51 -1.37
CA GLU A 97 -0.55 5.38 -1.82
C GLU A 97 -0.82 6.13 -3.15
N ASP A 98 -0.17 7.28 -3.36
CA ASP A 98 -0.30 8.04 -4.60
C ASP A 98 0.58 7.43 -5.70
N ARG A 99 -0.07 6.93 -6.75
CA ARG A 99 0.61 6.23 -7.84
C ARG A 99 1.65 7.06 -8.58
N LEU A 100 1.37 8.36 -8.77
CA LEU A 100 2.30 9.26 -9.45
C LEU A 100 3.52 9.52 -8.57
N MET A 101 3.29 9.88 -7.30
CA MET A 101 4.38 10.09 -6.34
C MET A 101 5.21 8.83 -6.11
N PHE A 102 4.57 7.66 -6.05
CA PHE A 102 5.26 6.37 -5.95
C PHE A 102 6.16 6.14 -7.17
N LYS A 103 5.60 6.30 -8.37
CA LYS A 103 6.35 6.14 -9.62
C LYS A 103 7.55 7.10 -9.70
N GLU A 104 7.34 8.39 -9.42
CA GLU A 104 8.43 9.39 -9.39
C GLU A 104 9.50 9.04 -8.36
N THR A 105 9.09 8.52 -7.19
CA THR A 105 10.01 8.06 -6.15
C THR A 105 10.84 6.87 -6.63
N MET A 106 10.22 5.89 -7.28
CA MET A 106 10.92 4.72 -7.85
C MET A 106 11.87 5.12 -9.00
N GLU A 107 11.42 5.99 -9.90
CA GLU A 107 12.27 6.51 -10.99
C GLU A 107 13.52 7.24 -10.45
N LYS A 108 13.38 8.01 -9.37
CA LYS A 108 14.49 8.72 -8.70
C LYS A 108 15.59 7.77 -8.24
N ILE A 109 15.23 6.60 -7.72
CA ILE A 109 16.18 5.59 -7.23
C ILE A 109 16.55 4.54 -8.30
N GLY A 110 16.02 4.68 -9.52
CA GLY A 110 16.31 3.78 -10.64
C GLY A 110 15.59 2.44 -10.58
N GLU A 111 14.54 2.33 -9.73
CA GLU A 111 13.74 1.11 -9.64
C GLU A 111 12.65 1.09 -10.72
N PRO A 112 12.51 -0.01 -11.46
CA PRO A 112 11.56 -0.09 -12.57
C PRO A 112 10.12 -0.21 -12.07
N CYS A 113 9.21 0.56 -12.66
CA CYS A 113 7.77 0.40 -12.52
C CYS A 113 7.14 -0.02 -13.85
N ALA A 114 5.95 -0.61 -13.80
CA ALA A 114 5.18 -0.88 -15.00
C ALA A 114 4.96 0.43 -15.78
N ALA A 115 5.23 0.38 -17.09
CA ALA A 115 5.04 1.56 -17.96
C ALA A 115 3.58 2.00 -17.90
N SER A 116 3.34 3.25 -17.53
CA SER A 116 2.00 3.79 -17.33
C SER A 116 1.92 5.26 -17.74
N LEU A 117 0.73 5.67 -18.17
CA LEU A 117 0.41 7.07 -18.53
C LEU A 117 -1.04 7.36 -18.13
N VAL A 118 -1.26 8.50 -17.50
CA VAL A 118 -2.60 9.04 -17.31
C VAL A 118 -3.00 9.80 -18.57
N VAL A 119 -4.15 9.48 -19.12
CA VAL A 119 -4.67 10.09 -20.35
C VAL A 119 -6.07 10.67 -20.09
N ASN A 120 -6.40 11.72 -20.84
CA ASN A 120 -7.71 12.39 -20.80
C ASN A 120 -8.43 12.37 -22.16
N ASN A 121 -7.86 11.69 -23.14
CA ASN A 121 -8.42 11.47 -24.47
C ASN A 121 -8.02 10.09 -25.01
N VAL A 122 -8.70 9.63 -26.04
CA VAL A 122 -8.50 8.30 -26.63
C VAL A 122 -7.20 8.24 -27.43
N GLU A 123 -6.87 9.30 -28.15
CA GLU A 123 -5.72 9.39 -29.05
C GLU A 123 -4.40 9.19 -28.31
N ASP A 124 -4.22 9.85 -27.17
CA ASP A 124 -3.04 9.69 -26.33
C ASP A 124 -2.93 8.27 -25.75
N GLY A 125 -4.08 7.68 -25.37
CA GLY A 125 -4.14 6.30 -24.90
C GLY A 125 -3.73 5.29 -25.98
N GLU A 126 -4.20 5.46 -27.20
CA GLU A 126 -3.81 4.62 -28.34
C GLU A 126 -2.32 4.77 -28.69
N ALA A 127 -1.83 6.00 -28.72
CA ALA A 127 -0.41 6.27 -28.98
C ALA A 127 0.50 5.65 -27.93
N PHE A 128 0.11 5.73 -26.65
CA PHE A 128 0.86 5.12 -25.56
C PHE A 128 0.80 3.60 -25.61
N ALA A 129 -0.39 3.00 -25.81
CA ALA A 129 -0.55 1.55 -25.93
C ALA A 129 0.24 0.97 -27.12
N ALA A 130 0.27 1.68 -28.25
CA ALA A 130 1.08 1.30 -29.40
C ALA A 130 2.59 1.26 -29.07
N LYS A 131 3.06 2.14 -28.18
CA LYS A 131 4.47 2.21 -27.74
C LYS A 131 4.83 1.09 -26.79
N ILE A 132 3.96 0.75 -25.82
CA ILE A 132 4.26 -0.23 -24.77
C ILE A 132 3.83 -1.66 -25.13
N GLY A 133 2.97 -1.81 -26.14
CA GLY A 133 2.41 -3.08 -26.61
C GLY A 133 1.18 -3.53 -25.80
N TYR A 134 0.45 -4.48 -26.38
CA TYR A 134 -0.73 -5.10 -25.75
C TYR A 134 -0.35 -6.42 -25.06
N PRO A 135 -1.12 -6.88 -24.05
CA PRO A 135 -2.29 -6.24 -23.46
C PRO A 135 -1.95 -5.06 -22.56
N VAL A 136 -2.90 -4.14 -22.38
CA VAL A 136 -2.81 -3.01 -21.45
C VAL A 136 -3.98 -3.03 -20.45
N VAL A 137 -3.75 -2.54 -19.25
CA VAL A 137 -4.76 -2.36 -18.21
C VAL A 137 -5.22 -0.92 -18.22
N LEU A 138 -6.54 -0.71 -18.15
CA LEU A 138 -7.15 0.61 -18.06
C LEU A 138 -7.85 0.76 -16.70
N ARG A 139 -7.56 1.85 -16.02
CA ARG A 139 -8.11 2.14 -14.68
C ARG A 139 -8.60 3.59 -14.64
N PRO A 140 -9.92 3.82 -14.75
CA PRO A 140 -10.49 5.16 -14.60
C PRO A 140 -10.22 5.72 -13.20
N ALA A 141 -9.90 7.00 -13.12
CA ALA A 141 -9.68 7.67 -11.86
C ALA A 141 -11.00 7.92 -11.12
N TYR A 142 -10.98 7.73 -9.79
CA TYR A 142 -12.12 8.01 -8.89
C TYR A 142 -13.43 7.29 -9.25
N THR A 143 -13.35 6.04 -9.72
CA THR A 143 -14.52 5.19 -9.93
C THR A 143 -14.71 4.20 -8.76
N LEU A 144 -15.97 3.92 -8.40
CA LEU A 144 -16.30 2.95 -7.37
C LEU A 144 -16.17 1.52 -7.91
N GLY A 145 -15.48 0.66 -7.14
CA GLY A 145 -15.41 -0.77 -7.43
C GLY A 145 -14.74 -1.15 -8.76
N GLY A 146 -13.85 -0.27 -9.29
CA GLY A 146 -13.16 -0.53 -10.57
C GLY A 146 -14.05 -0.43 -11.80
N SER A 147 -15.22 0.21 -11.69
CA SER A 147 -16.16 0.37 -12.79
C SER A 147 -15.54 1.11 -13.99
N GLY A 148 -15.74 0.59 -15.18
CA GLY A 148 -15.25 1.20 -16.43
C GLY A 148 -13.79 0.91 -16.76
N GLY A 149 -13.07 0.17 -15.91
CA GLY A 149 -11.74 -0.36 -16.18
C GLY A 149 -11.78 -1.74 -16.86
N GLY A 150 -10.63 -2.19 -17.34
CA GLY A 150 -10.51 -3.50 -17.97
C GLY A 150 -9.12 -3.75 -18.54
N ILE A 151 -8.96 -4.91 -19.18
CA ILE A 151 -7.75 -5.27 -19.93
C ILE A 151 -8.10 -5.23 -21.41
N ALA A 152 -7.33 -4.46 -22.20
CA ALA A 152 -7.46 -4.39 -23.63
C ALA A 152 -6.34 -5.19 -24.31
N HIS A 153 -6.71 -6.11 -25.20
CA HIS A 153 -5.78 -6.95 -25.95
C HIS A 153 -5.45 -6.41 -27.33
N ASN A 154 -6.19 -5.39 -27.76
CA ASN A 154 -6.03 -4.73 -29.05
C ASN A 154 -6.57 -3.31 -29.02
N VAL A 155 -6.36 -2.55 -30.10
CA VAL A 155 -6.78 -1.15 -30.21
C VAL A 155 -8.30 -0.95 -30.16
N MET A 156 -9.08 -1.92 -30.62
CA MET A 156 -10.55 -1.80 -30.61
C MET A 156 -11.09 -1.92 -29.19
N GLU A 157 -10.63 -2.89 -28.45
CA GLU A 157 -10.96 -3.07 -27.02
C GLU A 157 -10.48 -1.87 -26.21
N LEU A 158 -9.26 -1.38 -26.48
CA LEU A 158 -8.71 -0.19 -25.83
C LEU A 158 -9.64 1.00 -25.97
N ARG A 159 -10.07 1.28 -27.21
CA ARG A 159 -10.93 2.43 -27.51
C ARG A 159 -12.26 2.35 -26.77
N GLU A 160 -12.91 1.20 -26.80
CA GLU A 160 -14.19 0.97 -26.13
C GLU A 160 -14.09 1.18 -24.60
N ILE A 161 -13.08 0.55 -23.99
CA ILE A 161 -12.87 0.64 -22.52
C ILE A 161 -12.47 2.07 -22.15
N LEU A 162 -11.62 2.73 -22.95
CA LEU A 162 -11.11 4.06 -22.66
C LEU A 162 -12.21 5.13 -22.77
N GLU A 163 -13.02 5.08 -23.83
CA GLU A 163 -14.19 5.98 -23.98
C GLU A 163 -15.16 5.84 -22.79
N ASN A 164 -15.46 4.61 -22.40
CA ASN A 164 -16.32 4.35 -21.25
C ASN A 164 -15.66 4.81 -19.93
N GLY A 165 -14.38 4.54 -19.75
CA GLY A 165 -13.61 4.93 -18.58
C GLY A 165 -13.52 6.45 -18.41
N LEU A 166 -13.22 7.20 -19.47
CA LEU A 166 -13.17 8.66 -19.45
C LEU A 166 -14.54 9.28 -19.09
N ARG A 167 -15.62 8.67 -19.59
CA ARG A 167 -16.99 9.11 -19.26
C ARG A 167 -17.36 8.85 -17.79
N LEU A 168 -16.92 7.74 -17.22
CA LEU A 168 -17.25 7.35 -15.85
C LEU A 168 -16.33 8.00 -14.82
N SER A 169 -15.12 8.39 -15.20
CA SER A 169 -14.19 9.10 -14.34
C SER A 169 -14.72 10.50 -14.00
N ARG A 170 -14.75 10.84 -12.71
CA ARG A 170 -15.22 12.16 -12.26
C ARG A 170 -14.32 13.31 -12.73
N VAL A 171 -13.06 13.01 -13.00
CA VAL A 171 -12.05 13.98 -13.48
C VAL A 171 -11.72 13.81 -14.94
N GLY A 172 -12.36 12.85 -15.65
CA GLY A 172 -12.10 12.59 -17.07
C GLY A 172 -10.71 12.01 -17.35
N GLU A 173 -10.16 11.25 -16.42
CA GLU A 173 -8.82 10.65 -16.52
C GLU A 173 -8.88 9.14 -16.43
N VAL A 174 -8.03 8.46 -17.21
CA VAL A 174 -7.82 7.02 -17.18
C VAL A 174 -6.32 6.73 -17.16
N LEU A 175 -5.88 5.89 -16.24
CA LEU A 175 -4.53 5.33 -16.27
C LEU A 175 -4.51 4.19 -17.29
N VAL A 176 -3.60 4.27 -18.25
CA VAL A 176 -3.23 3.18 -19.18
C VAL A 176 -1.91 2.62 -18.74
N GLU A 177 -1.85 1.32 -18.49
CA GLU A 177 -0.69 0.65 -17.90
C GLU A 177 -0.38 -0.65 -18.62
N ARG A 178 0.92 -0.98 -18.75
CA ARG A 178 1.34 -2.29 -19.27
C ARG A 178 0.75 -3.40 -18.42
N CYS A 179 0.09 -4.35 -19.04
CA CYS A 179 -0.42 -5.52 -18.36
C CYS A 179 0.73 -6.47 -17.99
N ILE A 180 0.84 -6.76 -16.69
CA ILE A 180 1.80 -7.71 -16.12
C ILE A 180 1.10 -8.97 -15.59
N ALA A 181 -0.17 -9.16 -15.92
CA ALA A 181 -0.89 -10.37 -15.56
C ALA A 181 -0.16 -11.62 -16.09
N GLY A 182 -0.06 -12.64 -15.25
CA GLY A 182 0.66 -13.86 -15.58
C GLY A 182 2.17 -13.84 -15.29
N TRP A 183 2.73 -12.70 -14.88
CA TRP A 183 4.10 -12.62 -14.41
C TRP A 183 4.22 -13.27 -13.03
N LYS A 184 5.43 -13.72 -12.69
CA LYS A 184 5.71 -14.27 -11.36
C LYS A 184 5.60 -13.17 -10.31
N GLU A 185 4.92 -13.45 -9.20
CA GLU A 185 4.82 -12.53 -8.07
C GLU A 185 5.76 -12.97 -6.95
N ILE A 186 6.64 -12.04 -6.57
CA ILE A 186 7.63 -12.21 -5.50
C ILE A 186 7.44 -11.08 -4.50
N GLU A 187 7.53 -11.41 -3.22
CA GLU A 187 7.40 -10.43 -2.14
C GLU A 187 8.62 -10.46 -1.22
N TYR A 188 8.96 -9.30 -0.68
CA TYR A 188 9.99 -9.14 0.35
C TYR A 188 9.40 -8.41 1.55
N GLU A 189 9.52 -9.04 2.72
CA GLU A 189 9.30 -8.37 3.99
C GLU A 189 10.59 -7.70 4.43
N VAL A 190 10.55 -6.39 4.60
CA VAL A 190 11.70 -5.55 4.93
C VAL A 190 11.42 -4.79 6.22
N MET A 191 12.43 -4.65 7.06
CA MET A 191 12.36 -3.80 8.26
C MET A 191 13.48 -2.78 8.27
N ARG A 192 13.18 -1.58 8.76
CA ARG A 192 14.13 -0.48 8.92
C ARG A 192 13.90 0.20 10.27
N ASP A 193 14.99 0.50 10.96
CA ASP A 193 14.95 1.28 12.20
C ASP A 193 15.12 2.80 11.95
N GLY A 194 14.98 3.60 12.99
CA GLY A 194 15.17 5.05 12.93
C GLY A 194 16.61 5.51 12.66
N ASN A 195 17.59 4.61 12.73
CA ASN A 195 19.01 4.88 12.46
C ASN A 195 19.42 4.52 11.02
N GLY A 196 18.47 4.00 10.22
CA GLY A 196 18.73 3.60 8.84
C GLY A 196 19.25 2.17 8.67
N ASN A 197 19.25 1.34 9.74
CA ASN A 197 19.57 -0.07 9.57
C ASN A 197 18.39 -0.80 8.93
N CYS A 198 18.65 -1.49 7.82
CA CYS A 198 17.65 -2.24 7.07
C CYS A 198 17.98 -3.72 7.02
N ILE A 199 16.96 -4.56 7.14
CA ILE A 199 17.05 -5.99 6.92
C ILE A 199 15.88 -6.49 6.06
N THR A 200 16.12 -7.52 5.27
CA THR A 200 15.04 -8.36 4.73
C THR A 200 14.75 -9.47 5.73
N VAL A 201 13.51 -9.52 6.21
CA VAL A 201 13.06 -10.55 7.18
C VAL A 201 12.90 -11.88 6.47
N CYS A 202 12.19 -11.87 5.34
CA CYS A 202 12.05 -13.01 4.43
C CYS A 202 11.70 -12.54 3.03
N ASN A 203 11.83 -13.44 2.07
CA ASN A 203 11.20 -13.32 0.77
C ASN A 203 10.17 -14.43 0.59
N MET A 204 9.18 -14.17 -0.25
CA MET A 204 8.07 -15.07 -0.51
C MET A 204 7.80 -15.12 -2.01
N GLU A 205 7.23 -16.23 -2.44
CA GLU A 205 6.78 -16.46 -3.80
C GLU A 205 5.31 -16.86 -3.79
N ASN A 206 4.49 -16.16 -4.56
CA ASN A 206 3.12 -16.56 -4.83
C ASN A 206 3.11 -17.62 -5.93
N ILE A 207 2.47 -18.74 -5.68
CA ILE A 207 2.35 -19.82 -6.68
C ILE A 207 1.44 -19.39 -7.83
N ASP A 208 0.40 -18.61 -7.51
CA ASP A 208 -0.45 -17.99 -8.52
C ASP A 208 0.23 -16.73 -9.07
N PRO A 209 0.10 -16.49 -10.39
CA PRO A 209 0.74 -15.34 -11.02
C PRO A 209 0.07 -14.00 -10.65
N VAL A 210 0.75 -12.91 -10.94
CA VAL A 210 0.20 -11.54 -10.84
C VAL A 210 -1.17 -11.48 -11.52
N GLY A 211 -2.14 -10.94 -10.79
CA GLY A 211 -3.55 -10.86 -11.19
C GLY A 211 -4.48 -11.67 -10.28
N VAL A 212 -3.96 -12.64 -9.55
CA VAL A 212 -4.66 -13.31 -8.45
C VAL A 212 -4.35 -12.54 -7.17
N HIS A 213 -5.37 -12.29 -6.34
CA HIS A 213 -5.16 -11.58 -5.08
C HIS A 213 -4.27 -12.40 -4.14
N THR A 214 -3.25 -11.79 -3.55
CA THR A 214 -2.28 -12.45 -2.65
C THR A 214 -2.96 -13.25 -1.52
N GLY A 215 -4.06 -12.72 -0.97
CA GLY A 215 -4.85 -13.41 0.05
C GLY A 215 -5.55 -14.70 -0.40
N ASP A 216 -5.67 -14.91 -1.71
CA ASP A 216 -6.28 -16.08 -2.33
C ASP A 216 -5.25 -17.02 -2.95
N SER A 217 -3.96 -16.65 -2.90
CA SER A 217 -2.84 -17.43 -3.45
C SER A 217 -2.16 -18.29 -2.39
N ILE A 218 -1.51 -19.35 -2.83
CA ILE A 218 -0.57 -20.13 -2.00
C ILE A 218 0.76 -19.38 -1.99
N VAL A 219 1.20 -18.96 -0.81
CA VAL A 219 2.47 -18.25 -0.61
C VAL A 219 3.51 -19.19 0.00
N VAL A 220 4.69 -19.25 -0.58
CA VAL A 220 5.82 -20.08 -0.12
C VAL A 220 6.96 -19.17 0.35
N ALA A 221 7.41 -19.37 1.57
CA ALA A 221 8.57 -18.69 2.15
C ALA A 221 9.62 -19.70 2.61
N PRO A 222 10.89 -19.56 2.21
CA PRO A 222 11.41 -18.62 1.21
C PRO A 222 11.01 -18.99 -0.21
N SER A 223 11.17 -18.05 -1.17
CA SER A 223 10.94 -18.32 -2.60
C SER A 223 11.79 -19.50 -3.08
N GLN A 224 11.23 -20.33 -3.95
CA GLN A 224 11.84 -21.61 -4.39
C GLN A 224 12.39 -21.56 -5.80
N THR A 225 11.95 -20.61 -6.63
CA THR A 225 12.22 -20.60 -8.07
C THR A 225 13.13 -19.46 -8.53
N LEU A 226 13.60 -18.61 -7.60
CA LEU A 226 14.56 -17.56 -7.92
C LEU A 226 15.99 -18.12 -8.03
N SER A 227 16.75 -17.66 -9.02
CA SER A 227 18.19 -17.77 -9.00
C SER A 227 18.80 -16.87 -7.91
N ASP A 228 20.01 -17.15 -7.46
CA ASP A 228 20.71 -16.30 -6.48
C ASP A 228 20.85 -14.85 -6.99
N LYS A 229 21.11 -14.68 -8.28
CA LYS A 229 21.18 -13.34 -8.89
C LYS A 229 19.87 -12.57 -8.80
N GLU A 230 18.74 -13.18 -9.10
CA GLU A 230 17.41 -12.58 -8.99
C GLU A 230 17.09 -12.28 -7.54
N TYR A 231 17.34 -13.21 -6.63
CA TYR A 231 17.16 -13.02 -5.20
C TYR A 231 17.91 -11.80 -4.68
N GLN A 232 19.21 -11.67 -4.98
CA GLN A 232 20.03 -10.55 -4.50
C GLN A 232 19.64 -9.22 -5.17
N MET A 233 19.25 -9.24 -6.43
CA MET A 233 18.74 -8.07 -7.15
C MET A 233 17.48 -7.52 -6.48
N LEU A 234 16.47 -8.36 -6.27
CA LEU A 234 15.20 -7.96 -5.65
C LEU A 234 15.39 -7.56 -4.18
N ARG A 235 16.27 -8.27 -3.46
CA ARG A 235 16.64 -7.90 -2.08
C ARG A 235 17.22 -6.50 -2.00
N THR A 236 18.16 -6.18 -2.88
CA THR A 236 18.80 -4.85 -2.92
C THR A 236 17.76 -3.77 -3.27
N SER A 237 16.92 -4.04 -4.24
CA SER A 237 15.79 -3.17 -4.60
C SER A 237 14.88 -2.91 -3.41
N ALA A 238 14.46 -3.94 -2.68
CA ALA A 238 13.59 -3.80 -1.51
C ALA A 238 14.21 -2.91 -0.41
N LEU A 239 15.52 -3.06 -0.17
CA LEU A 239 16.24 -2.22 0.79
C LEU A 239 16.33 -0.75 0.32
N ASN A 240 16.57 -0.50 -0.96
CA ASN A 240 16.60 0.83 -1.55
C ASN A 240 15.23 1.52 -1.44
N ILE A 241 14.15 0.78 -1.72
CA ILE A 241 12.78 1.28 -1.66
C ILE A 241 12.41 1.72 -0.24
N ILE A 242 12.62 0.85 0.76
CA ILE A 242 12.26 1.19 2.16
C ILE A 242 13.09 2.37 2.68
N ASP A 243 14.34 2.48 2.27
CA ASP A 243 15.23 3.58 2.67
C ASP A 243 14.78 4.92 2.03
N GLU A 244 14.51 4.95 0.72
CA GLU A 244 14.02 6.15 0.03
C GLU A 244 12.66 6.61 0.54
N LEU A 245 11.76 5.68 0.88
CA LEU A 245 10.46 6.01 1.48
C LEU A 245 10.59 6.51 2.94
N GLY A 246 11.72 6.25 3.59
CA GLY A 246 11.96 6.64 4.97
C GLY A 246 11.07 5.93 5.98
N ILE A 247 10.63 4.71 5.68
CA ILE A 247 9.79 3.91 6.56
C ILE A 247 10.60 3.49 7.79
N THR A 248 10.02 3.65 8.97
CA THR A 248 10.54 3.10 10.24
C THR A 248 9.59 2.01 10.72
N GLY A 249 10.02 0.75 10.64
CA GLY A 249 9.19 -0.43 10.90
C GLY A 249 9.19 -1.38 9.72
N GLY A 250 8.12 -2.14 9.55
CA GLY A 250 7.95 -3.13 8.49
C GLY A 250 7.34 -2.57 7.22
N CYS A 251 7.76 -3.13 6.09
CA CYS A 251 7.22 -2.83 4.76
C CYS A 251 7.23 -4.10 3.92
N ASN A 252 6.15 -4.34 3.20
CA ASN A 252 6.08 -5.38 2.17
C ASN A 252 6.34 -4.74 0.80
N VAL A 253 7.24 -5.33 0.01
CA VAL A 253 7.52 -4.91 -1.36
C VAL A 253 7.18 -6.06 -2.30
N GLN A 254 6.28 -5.82 -3.25
CA GLN A 254 5.82 -6.78 -4.24
C GLN A 254 6.46 -6.51 -5.59
N TYR A 255 6.90 -7.56 -6.24
CA TYR A 255 7.56 -7.53 -7.55
C TYR A 255 6.83 -8.43 -8.54
N ALA A 256 6.77 -7.96 -9.78
CA ALA A 256 6.44 -8.78 -10.95
C ALA A 256 7.71 -9.10 -11.72
N LEU A 257 8.03 -10.38 -11.92
CA LEU A 257 9.25 -10.87 -12.56
C LEU A 257 8.93 -11.71 -13.80
#